data_d4bb30fc957c9a32d71e1ed325bccba5
#
_entry.id   d4bb30fc957c9a32d71e1ed325bccba5
#
_cell.length_a   1.000
_cell.length_b   1.000
_cell.length_c   1.000
_cell.angle_alpha   90.00
_cell.angle_beta   90.00
_cell.angle_gamma   90.00
#
_symmetry.space_group_name_H-M   'P 1'
#
loop_
_entity.id
_entity.type
_entity.pdbx_description
1 polymer ?
#
loop_
_entity_poly.entity_id
_entity_poly.type
_entity_poly.pdbx_seq_one_letter_code
_entity_poly.pdbx_strand_id
1 'polypeptide(L)'
;MSYEPIITPGRNFFLVSTEYKESCSAWCRKQIRARLRTCQGRVIIIDATGEYADLALEHDRLIREKIPSIIYRYKLVDGKPYIAHVIEVDTEANEVPHLIVYDISRTIITSWKVGVEAIDKILQSYAVMRDNEIAWLYVPLDLYTNVKPESESWNILERTIKGNEGKLMTVLTTRKFTIGMVQRCLHMAKIKNNLEDNK
;
A
#
# COMPACT_ATOMS: atom_id res chain seq x y z
N MET A 1 -21.88 17.45 3.91
CA MET A 1 -21.21 17.37 2.60
C MET A 1 -20.34 16.11 2.65
N SER A 2 -20.66 15.09 1.87
CA SER A 2 -19.81 13.91 1.74
C SER A 2 -18.73 14.26 0.70
N TYR A 3 -17.52 14.52 1.17
CA TYR A 3 -16.39 14.66 0.25
C TYR A 3 -16.02 13.27 -0.26
N GLU A 4 -16.25 13.03 -1.53
CA GLU A 4 -15.71 11.84 -2.18
C GLU A 4 -14.20 12.01 -2.34
N PRO A 5 -13.41 10.97 -2.08
CA PRO A 5 -11.97 11.02 -2.29
C PRO A 5 -11.66 11.25 -3.77
N ILE A 6 -10.72 12.14 -4.06
CA ILE A 6 -10.24 12.34 -5.42
C ILE A 6 -9.49 11.07 -5.83
N ILE A 7 -10.04 10.35 -6.80
CA ILE A 7 -9.43 9.16 -7.39
C ILE A 7 -8.94 9.53 -8.77
N THR A 8 -7.64 9.52 -8.96
CA THR A 8 -7.05 9.65 -10.30
C THR A 8 -6.63 8.27 -10.76
N PRO A 9 -7.33 7.65 -11.72
CA PRO A 9 -6.98 6.33 -12.21
C PRO A 9 -5.76 6.41 -13.12
N GLY A 10 -4.71 5.70 -12.76
CA GLY A 10 -3.71 5.21 -13.69
C GLY A 10 -4.09 3.79 -14.13
N ARG A 11 -3.44 3.21 -15.12
CA ARG A 11 -3.76 1.82 -15.54
C ARG A 11 -3.60 0.80 -14.42
N ASN A 12 -2.59 0.99 -13.55
CA ASN A 12 -2.23 0.05 -12.47
C ASN A 12 -2.18 0.69 -11.09
N PHE A 13 -2.63 1.93 -10.95
CA PHE A 13 -2.68 2.56 -9.66
C PHE A 13 -3.82 3.57 -9.56
N PHE A 14 -4.24 3.82 -8.33
CA PHE A 14 -5.17 4.86 -7.96
C PHE A 14 -4.50 5.80 -6.97
N LEU A 15 -4.62 7.10 -7.19
CA LEU A 15 -4.25 8.09 -6.19
C LEU A 15 -5.52 8.52 -5.47
N VAL A 16 -5.58 8.25 -4.18
CA VAL A 16 -6.70 8.60 -3.31
C VAL A 16 -6.25 9.67 -2.34
N SER A 17 -6.92 10.80 -2.36
CA SER A 17 -6.69 11.85 -1.38
C SER A 17 -7.99 12.36 -0.82
N THR A 18 -7.95 12.68 0.47
CA THR A 18 -9.01 13.44 1.12
C THR A 18 -8.37 14.52 1.99
N GLU A 19 -9.00 15.66 2.09
CA GLU A 19 -8.55 16.72 2.99
C GLU A 19 -8.62 16.32 4.47
N TYR A 20 -9.41 15.28 4.77
CA TYR A 20 -9.63 14.78 6.12
C TYR A 20 -9.06 13.36 6.26
N LYS A 21 -8.15 13.17 7.20
CA LYS A 21 -7.51 11.89 7.53
C LYS A 21 -8.52 10.75 7.70
N GLU A 22 -9.57 11.02 8.45
CA GLU A 22 -10.61 10.02 8.77
C GLU A 22 -11.37 9.54 7.54
N SER A 23 -11.63 10.43 6.58
CA SER A 23 -12.33 10.05 5.35
C SER A 23 -11.48 9.12 4.46
N CYS A 24 -10.18 9.37 4.36
CA CYS A 24 -9.28 8.51 3.56
C CYS A 24 -9.16 7.12 4.19
N SER A 25 -8.93 7.04 5.50
CA SER A 25 -8.85 5.77 6.22
C SER A 25 -10.16 4.99 6.16
N ALA A 26 -11.30 5.66 6.39
CA ALA A 26 -12.62 5.04 6.32
C ALA A 26 -12.92 4.49 4.92
N TRP A 27 -12.60 5.26 3.87
CA TRP A 27 -12.76 4.82 2.49
C TRP A 27 -11.88 3.60 2.19
N CYS A 28 -10.59 3.64 2.56
CA CYS A 28 -9.67 2.51 2.38
C CYS A 28 -10.16 1.26 3.10
N ARG A 29 -10.57 1.38 4.37
CA ARG A 29 -11.14 0.26 5.15
C ARG A 29 -12.36 -0.34 4.46
N LYS A 30 -13.27 0.48 3.93
CA LYS A 30 -14.43 0.02 3.18
C LYS A 30 -14.04 -0.77 1.93
N GLN A 31 -13.06 -0.27 1.16
CA GLN A 31 -12.57 -0.94 -0.05
C GLN A 31 -11.85 -2.26 0.29
N ILE A 32 -11.00 -2.25 1.30
CA ILE A 32 -10.29 -3.45 1.77
C ILE A 32 -11.30 -4.53 2.18
N ARG A 33 -12.27 -4.19 3.03
CA ARG A 33 -13.31 -5.14 3.45
C ARG A 33 -14.13 -5.69 2.28
N ALA A 34 -14.47 -4.85 1.31
CA ALA A 34 -15.18 -5.31 0.11
C ALA A 34 -14.35 -6.34 -0.69
N ARG A 35 -13.04 -6.12 -0.83
CA ARG A 35 -12.14 -7.04 -1.55
C ARG A 35 -11.94 -8.35 -0.82
N LEU A 36 -11.74 -8.29 0.49
CA LEU A 36 -11.60 -9.49 1.32
C LEU A 36 -12.86 -10.37 1.25
N ARG A 37 -14.06 -9.76 1.17
CA ARG A 37 -15.32 -10.51 1.01
C ARG A 37 -15.47 -11.21 -0.34
N THR A 38 -14.88 -10.65 -1.39
CA THR A 38 -14.99 -11.20 -2.75
C THR A 38 -13.88 -12.17 -3.11
N CYS A 39 -12.90 -12.35 -2.22
CA CYS A 39 -11.69 -13.17 -2.43
C CYS A 39 -10.98 -12.89 -3.78
N GLN A 40 -11.10 -11.66 -4.29
CA GLN A 40 -10.50 -11.24 -5.55
C GLN A 40 -9.05 -10.81 -5.35
N GLY A 41 -8.19 -11.77 -5.11
CA GLY A 41 -6.77 -11.54 -4.92
C GLY A 41 -6.39 -11.21 -3.48
N ARG A 42 -5.10 -11.01 -3.29
CA ARG A 42 -4.49 -10.70 -1.99
C ARG A 42 -4.56 -9.20 -1.71
N VAL A 43 -4.75 -8.81 -0.46
CA VAL A 43 -4.67 -7.43 -0.02
C VAL A 43 -3.39 -7.23 0.79
N ILE A 44 -2.56 -6.28 0.38
CA ILE A 44 -1.29 -5.93 1.01
C ILE A 44 -1.38 -4.48 1.45
N ILE A 45 -1.11 -4.20 2.71
CA ILE A 45 -1.22 -2.87 3.30
C ILE A 45 0.12 -2.48 3.92
N ILE A 46 0.68 -1.36 3.52
CA ILE A 46 1.76 -0.70 4.24
C ILE A 46 1.10 0.30 5.20
N ASP A 47 1.09 -0.03 6.48
CA ASP A 47 0.40 0.72 7.51
C ASP A 47 1.36 1.67 8.24
N ALA A 48 1.28 2.95 7.89
CA ALA A 48 2.06 4.01 8.52
C ALA A 48 1.42 4.57 9.80
N THR A 49 0.17 4.23 10.07
CA THR A 49 -0.62 4.80 11.17
C THR A 49 -0.89 3.83 12.31
N GLY A 50 -0.75 2.53 12.06
CA GLY A 50 -1.15 1.46 12.96
C GLY A 50 -2.66 1.18 12.97
N GLU A 51 -3.42 1.84 12.09
CA GLU A 51 -4.89 1.73 12.05
C GLU A 51 -5.39 0.48 11.34
N TYR A 52 -4.56 -0.13 10.47
CA TYR A 52 -4.97 -1.27 9.64
C TYR A 52 -4.59 -2.62 10.23
N ALA A 53 -3.66 -2.67 11.18
CA ALA A 53 -3.32 -3.90 11.89
C ALA A 53 -4.55 -4.52 12.57
N ASP A 54 -5.47 -3.67 13.06
CA ASP A 54 -6.72 -4.11 13.67
C ASP A 54 -7.66 -4.83 12.69
N LEU A 55 -7.60 -4.53 11.39
CA LEU A 55 -8.42 -5.23 10.40
C LEU A 55 -8.14 -6.74 10.34
N ALA A 56 -6.89 -7.13 10.58
CA ALA A 56 -6.50 -8.53 10.64
C ALA A 56 -6.87 -9.18 11.99
N LEU A 57 -7.01 -8.37 13.04
CA LEU A 57 -7.37 -8.82 14.39
C LEU A 57 -8.88 -8.71 14.67
N GLU A 58 -9.56 -7.80 13.98
CA GLU A 58 -11.01 -7.73 14.01
C GLU A 58 -11.53 -9.00 13.33
N HIS A 59 -11.94 -9.97 14.16
CA HIS A 59 -12.92 -10.96 13.71
C HIS A 59 -14.16 -10.17 13.32
N ASP A 60 -14.25 -9.76 12.07
CA ASP A 60 -15.41 -9.03 11.59
C ASP A 60 -16.60 -9.96 11.76
N ARG A 61 -17.42 -9.69 12.79
CA ARG A 61 -18.64 -10.45 13.07
C ARG A 61 -19.59 -10.52 11.87
N LEU A 62 -19.33 -9.70 10.86
CA LEU A 62 -20.04 -9.64 9.59
C LEU A 62 -19.44 -10.57 8.52
N ILE A 63 -18.17 -10.96 8.63
CA ILE A 63 -17.52 -11.94 7.74
C ILE A 63 -17.54 -13.26 8.50
N ARG A 64 -18.45 -14.17 8.12
CA ARG A 64 -18.58 -15.51 8.75
C ARG A 64 -17.39 -16.44 8.42
N GLU A 65 -16.52 -16.05 7.52
CA GLU A 65 -15.38 -16.82 7.06
C GLU A 65 -14.10 -16.26 7.67
N LYS A 66 -13.24 -17.15 8.10
CA LYS A 66 -11.89 -16.80 8.55
C LYS A 66 -11.11 -16.25 7.37
N ILE A 67 -10.41 -15.14 7.57
CA ILE A 67 -9.54 -14.57 6.55
C ILE A 67 -8.11 -14.79 6.99
N PRO A 68 -7.36 -15.71 6.36
CA PRO A 68 -5.96 -15.93 6.65
C PRO A 68 -5.16 -14.63 6.50
N SER A 69 -4.53 -14.19 7.59
CA SER A 69 -3.90 -12.88 7.64
C SER A 69 -2.53 -12.97 8.31
N ILE A 70 -1.58 -12.13 7.84
CA ILE A 70 -0.28 -11.98 8.49
C ILE A 70 -0.03 -10.49 8.75
N ILE A 71 0.43 -10.17 9.97
CA ILE A 71 0.86 -8.84 10.36
C ILE A 71 2.36 -8.88 10.64
N TYR A 72 3.13 -8.10 9.88
CA TYR A 72 4.54 -7.83 10.12
C TYR A 72 4.67 -6.52 10.87
N ARG A 73 5.05 -6.55 12.15
CA ARG A 73 5.31 -5.36 12.94
C ARG A 73 6.77 -4.97 12.89
N TYR A 74 7.03 -3.78 12.41
CA TYR A 74 8.38 -3.22 12.32
C TYR A 74 8.74 -2.46 13.60
N LYS A 75 10.03 -2.49 13.94
CA LYS A 75 10.64 -1.62 14.92
C LYS A 75 11.93 -1.03 14.37
N LEU A 76 12.43 0.00 15.05
CA LEU A 76 13.75 0.57 14.80
C LEU A 76 14.80 -0.18 15.62
N VAL A 77 15.86 -0.64 14.95
CA VAL A 77 17.06 -1.21 15.58
C VAL A 77 18.27 -0.59 14.90
N ASP A 78 19.14 0.06 15.67
CA ASP A 78 20.34 0.75 15.17
C ASP A 78 20.06 1.69 13.98
N GLY A 79 18.96 2.44 14.08
CA GLY A 79 18.55 3.38 13.04
C GLY A 79 17.93 2.77 11.79
N LYS A 80 17.72 1.44 11.74
CA LYS A 80 17.16 0.73 10.59
C LYS A 80 15.83 0.05 10.92
N PRO A 81 14.92 -0.07 9.92
CA PRO A 81 13.65 -0.79 10.12
C PRO A 81 13.87 -2.30 10.05
N TYR A 82 13.37 -3.01 11.07
CA TYR A 82 13.38 -4.47 11.18
C TYR A 82 12.00 -5.01 11.54
N ILE A 83 11.68 -6.23 11.07
CA ILE A 83 10.50 -6.96 11.50
C ILE A 83 10.74 -7.46 12.93
N ALA A 84 9.99 -6.92 13.89
CA ALA A 84 10.09 -7.27 15.29
C ALA A 84 9.19 -8.45 15.66
N HIS A 85 8.00 -8.50 15.09
CA HIS A 85 7.00 -9.52 15.35
C HIS A 85 6.29 -9.89 14.06
N VAL A 86 5.99 -11.19 13.92
CA VAL A 86 5.09 -11.72 12.90
C VAL A 86 3.91 -12.32 13.65
N ILE A 87 2.71 -11.87 13.30
CA ILE A 87 1.46 -12.34 13.89
C ILE A 87 0.66 -12.99 12.77
N GLU A 88 0.43 -14.28 12.89
CA GLU A 88 -0.42 -15.05 11.99
C GLU A 88 -1.82 -15.15 12.60
N VAL A 89 -2.84 -14.89 11.80
CA VAL A 89 -4.24 -14.91 12.22
C VAL A 89 -5.01 -15.82 11.28
N ASP A 90 -5.65 -16.83 11.83
CA ASP A 90 -6.48 -17.80 11.11
C ASP A 90 -5.80 -18.48 9.90
N THR A 91 -4.46 -18.55 9.90
CA THR A 91 -3.67 -19.22 8.86
C THR A 91 -3.46 -20.69 9.22
N GLU A 92 -3.79 -21.58 8.29
CA GLU A 92 -3.40 -22.98 8.37
C GLU A 92 -1.98 -23.20 7.79
N ALA A 93 -1.34 -24.31 8.15
CA ALA A 93 -0.02 -24.61 7.63
C ALA A 93 -0.05 -24.67 6.10
N ASN A 94 0.80 -23.88 5.43
CA ASN A 94 0.89 -23.71 3.96
C ASN A 94 -0.25 -22.90 3.30
N GLU A 95 -1.13 -22.29 4.04
CA GLU A 95 -2.15 -21.40 3.47
C GLU A 95 -1.54 -20.05 3.08
N VAL A 96 -1.91 -19.56 1.91
CA VAL A 96 -1.46 -18.26 1.42
C VAL A 96 -2.34 -17.17 2.06
N PRO A 97 -1.78 -16.22 2.82
CA PRO A 97 -2.57 -15.20 3.48
C PRO A 97 -3.27 -14.30 2.47
N HIS A 98 -4.57 -14.05 2.70
CA HIS A 98 -5.37 -13.13 1.90
C HIS A 98 -5.13 -11.66 2.29
N LEU A 99 -4.79 -11.40 3.55
CA LEU A 99 -4.45 -10.08 4.05
C LEU A 99 -3.03 -10.07 4.61
N ILE A 100 -2.21 -9.14 4.14
CA ILE A 100 -0.86 -8.89 4.65
C ILE A 100 -0.79 -7.44 5.10
N VAL A 101 -0.45 -7.21 6.36
CA VAL A 101 -0.26 -5.87 6.92
C VAL A 101 1.20 -5.69 7.35
N TYR A 102 1.85 -4.69 6.78
CA TYR A 102 3.18 -4.23 7.21
C TYR A 102 3.00 -3.01 8.11
N ASP A 103 2.90 -3.22 9.41
CA ASP A 103 2.78 -2.16 10.41
C ASP A 103 4.15 -1.51 10.64
N ILE A 104 4.38 -0.38 9.98
CA ILE A 104 5.60 0.44 10.10
C ILE A 104 5.40 1.65 11.02
N SER A 105 4.24 1.79 11.66
CA SER A 105 3.87 2.97 12.46
C SER A 105 4.91 3.32 13.52
N ARG A 106 5.51 2.32 14.17
CA ARG A 106 6.52 2.53 15.22
C ARG A 106 7.86 3.02 14.68
N THR A 107 8.18 2.79 13.40
CA THR A 107 9.43 3.25 12.80
C THR A 107 9.38 4.74 12.46
N ILE A 108 8.19 5.26 12.18
CA ILE A 108 7.96 6.65 11.74
C ILE A 108 8.07 7.64 12.88
N ILE A 109 7.77 7.21 14.10
CA ILE A 109 7.83 8.06 15.31
C ILE A 109 9.20 8.71 15.46
N THR A 110 10.25 8.02 15.05
CA THR A 110 11.64 8.50 15.20
C THR A 110 12.09 9.31 13.99
N SER A 111 11.74 8.90 12.77
CA SER A 111 12.14 9.60 11.55
C SER A 111 11.29 9.15 10.35
N TRP A 112 10.75 10.11 9.61
CA TRP A 112 10.06 9.83 8.34
C TRP A 112 10.96 9.11 7.33
N LYS A 113 12.29 9.36 7.33
CA LYS A 113 13.26 8.71 6.45
C LYS A 113 13.31 7.20 6.67
N VAL A 114 13.24 6.77 7.92
CA VAL A 114 13.21 5.34 8.26
C VAL A 114 11.90 4.71 7.80
N GLY A 115 10.80 5.44 7.88
CA GLY A 115 9.53 4.99 7.32
C GLY A 115 9.59 4.79 5.81
N VAL A 116 10.20 5.72 5.07
CA VAL A 116 10.44 5.59 3.62
C VAL A 116 11.34 4.39 3.31
N GLU A 117 12.43 4.20 4.07
CA GLU A 117 13.31 3.03 3.91
C GLU A 117 12.56 1.71 4.14
N ALA A 118 11.65 1.65 5.12
CA ALA A 118 10.81 0.49 5.34
C ALA A 118 9.88 0.23 4.15
N ILE A 119 9.23 1.27 3.62
CA ILE A 119 8.39 1.17 2.42
C ILE A 119 9.22 0.66 1.24
N ASP A 120 10.39 1.21 0.99
CA ASP A 120 11.27 0.83 -0.11
C ASP A 120 11.64 -0.67 -0.07
N LYS A 121 11.98 -1.18 1.12
CA LYS A 121 12.27 -2.62 1.32
C LYS A 121 11.04 -3.50 1.05
N ILE A 122 9.86 -3.07 1.50
CA ILE A 122 8.61 -3.79 1.25
C ILE A 122 8.30 -3.78 -0.26
N LEU A 123 8.37 -2.63 -0.92
CA LEU A 123 8.12 -2.50 -2.36
C LEU A 123 9.08 -3.35 -3.19
N GLN A 124 10.35 -3.41 -2.80
CA GLN A 124 11.34 -4.26 -3.49
C GLN A 124 11.00 -5.74 -3.40
N SER A 125 10.38 -6.20 -2.29
CA SER A 125 9.91 -7.60 -2.19
C SER A 125 8.78 -7.94 -3.14
N TYR A 126 8.08 -6.92 -3.65
CA TYR A 126 6.99 -7.03 -4.64
C TYR A 126 7.41 -6.55 -6.04
N ALA A 127 8.70 -6.32 -6.29
CA ALA A 127 9.17 -5.86 -7.59
C ALA A 127 8.81 -6.80 -8.74
N VAL A 128 8.73 -8.11 -8.46
CA VAL A 128 8.30 -9.15 -9.40
C VAL A 128 7.31 -10.08 -8.70
N MET A 129 6.06 -10.06 -9.14
CA MET A 129 5.04 -11.00 -8.67
C MET A 129 4.98 -12.24 -9.57
N ARG A 130 4.58 -13.36 -9.00
CA ARG A 130 4.37 -14.62 -9.77
C ARG A 130 3.24 -14.45 -10.78
N ASP A 131 3.27 -15.23 -11.87
CA ASP A 131 2.35 -15.05 -13.00
C ASP A 131 0.87 -15.24 -12.66
N ASN A 132 0.56 -16.02 -11.65
CA ASN A 132 -0.82 -16.31 -11.24
C ASN A 132 -1.27 -15.52 -10.00
N GLU A 133 -0.49 -14.53 -9.56
CA GLU A 133 -0.83 -13.73 -8.38
C GLU A 133 -1.53 -12.44 -8.79
N ILE A 134 -2.66 -12.15 -8.15
CA ILE A 134 -3.34 -10.86 -8.21
C ILE A 134 -3.35 -10.29 -6.81
N ALA A 135 -2.93 -9.03 -6.68
CA ALA A 135 -2.92 -8.36 -5.40
C ALA A 135 -3.31 -6.88 -5.50
N TRP A 136 -3.77 -6.35 -4.35
CA TRP A 136 -4.01 -4.93 -4.14
C TRP A 136 -3.03 -4.44 -3.10
N LEU A 137 -2.23 -3.44 -3.45
CA LEU A 137 -1.21 -2.86 -2.59
C LEU A 137 -1.59 -1.44 -2.19
N TYR A 138 -1.71 -1.19 -0.89
CA TYR A 138 -1.99 0.13 -0.32
C TYR A 138 -0.69 0.75 0.19
N VAL A 139 -0.32 1.92 -0.35
CA VAL A 139 0.93 2.63 -0.03
C VAL A 139 0.63 4.03 0.50
N PRO A 140 1.09 4.38 1.71
CA PRO A 140 0.93 5.71 2.28
C PRO A 140 1.95 6.69 1.68
N LEU A 141 1.50 7.61 0.82
CA LEU A 141 2.35 8.63 0.23
C LEU A 141 2.66 9.81 1.18
N ASP A 142 2.00 9.92 2.31
CA ASP A 142 2.28 11.02 3.26
C ASP A 142 3.75 11.10 3.65
N LEU A 143 4.44 9.96 3.71
CA LEU A 143 5.87 9.90 4.00
C LEU A 143 6.75 10.40 2.85
N TYR A 144 6.23 10.37 1.63
CA TYR A 144 6.93 10.88 0.44
C TYR A 144 6.85 12.40 0.27
N THR A 145 6.12 13.10 1.14
CA THR A 145 5.97 14.58 1.08
C THR A 145 7.33 15.30 1.09
N ASN A 146 8.31 14.75 1.81
CA ASN A 146 9.65 15.32 1.92
C ASN A 146 10.69 14.59 1.05
N VAL A 147 10.28 13.64 0.24
CA VAL A 147 11.15 12.87 -0.67
C VAL A 147 11.27 13.64 -1.97
N LYS A 148 12.51 13.92 -2.40
CA LYS A 148 12.75 14.59 -3.68
C LYS A 148 12.20 13.75 -4.83
N PRO A 149 11.58 14.37 -5.86
CA PRO A 149 10.98 13.63 -6.99
C PRO A 149 11.94 12.71 -7.73
N GLU A 150 13.23 13.06 -7.79
CA GLU A 150 14.29 12.30 -8.47
C GLU A 150 14.93 11.21 -7.60
N SER A 151 14.46 11.00 -6.39
CA SER A 151 15.03 10.03 -5.46
C SER A 151 14.78 8.58 -5.89
N GLU A 152 15.64 7.69 -5.41
CA GLU A 152 15.53 6.25 -5.66
C GLU A 152 14.21 5.67 -5.10
N SER A 153 13.70 6.20 -4.00
CA SER A 153 12.42 5.75 -3.44
C SER A 153 11.24 5.90 -4.41
N TRP A 154 11.17 7.03 -5.15
CA TRP A 154 10.18 7.18 -6.21
C TRP A 154 10.40 6.21 -7.37
N ASN A 155 11.65 5.94 -7.73
CA ASN A 155 11.96 4.98 -8.79
C ASN A 155 11.61 3.54 -8.38
N ILE A 156 11.78 3.18 -7.09
CA ILE A 156 11.36 1.88 -6.54
C ILE A 156 9.84 1.74 -6.65
N LEU A 157 9.08 2.74 -6.19
CA LEU A 157 7.63 2.74 -6.30
C LEU A 157 7.16 2.59 -7.76
N GLU A 158 7.74 3.39 -8.66
CA GLU A 158 7.42 3.35 -10.08
C GLU A 158 7.72 2.00 -10.71
N ARG A 159 8.90 1.41 -10.44
CA ARG A 159 9.26 0.08 -10.93
C ARG A 159 8.32 -1.00 -10.42
N THR A 160 7.92 -0.94 -9.14
CA THR A 160 6.96 -1.89 -8.56
C THR A 160 5.62 -1.80 -9.26
N ILE A 161 5.11 -0.60 -9.53
CA ILE A 161 3.83 -0.40 -10.24
C ILE A 161 3.92 -0.90 -11.68
N LYS A 162 4.97 -0.53 -12.41
CA LYS A 162 5.13 -0.87 -13.83
C LYS A 162 5.50 -2.33 -14.06
N GLY A 163 6.35 -2.89 -13.21
CA GLY A 163 6.81 -4.27 -13.31
C GLY A 163 5.73 -5.31 -13.08
N ASN A 164 4.61 -4.92 -12.46
CA ASN A 164 3.51 -5.83 -12.10
C ASN A 164 2.18 -5.46 -12.76
N GLU A 165 2.23 -4.96 -13.99
CA GLU A 165 1.01 -4.64 -14.74
C GLU A 165 0.10 -5.85 -14.89
N GLY A 166 -1.19 -5.66 -14.59
CA GLY A 166 -2.19 -6.72 -14.63
C GLY A 166 -2.18 -7.66 -13.42
N LYS A 167 -1.14 -7.60 -12.56
CA LYS A 167 -1.01 -8.44 -11.36
C LYS A 167 -1.15 -7.66 -10.07
N LEU A 168 -0.66 -6.43 -10.05
CA LEU A 168 -0.67 -5.57 -8.87
C LEU A 168 -1.42 -4.27 -9.15
N MET A 169 -2.53 -4.07 -8.46
CA MET A 169 -3.23 -2.80 -8.43
C MET A 169 -2.76 -2.02 -7.19
N THR A 170 -2.11 -0.88 -7.40
CA THR A 170 -1.59 -0.06 -6.31
C THR A 170 -2.55 1.07 -5.96
N VAL A 171 -2.84 1.23 -4.68
CA VAL A 171 -3.64 2.34 -4.13
C VAL A 171 -2.70 3.25 -3.35
N LEU A 172 -2.41 4.41 -3.91
CA LEU A 172 -1.59 5.43 -3.28
C LEU A 172 -2.48 6.34 -2.45
N THR A 173 -2.23 6.41 -1.14
CA THR A 173 -3.06 7.20 -0.23
C THR A 173 -2.29 8.40 0.29
N THR A 174 -2.91 9.58 0.30
CA THR A 174 -2.30 10.77 0.89
C THR A 174 -3.35 11.70 1.47
N ARG A 175 -3.00 12.38 2.54
CA ARG A 175 -3.83 13.43 3.17
C ARG A 175 -3.56 14.80 2.54
N LYS A 176 -2.39 14.98 1.97
CA LYS A 176 -1.96 16.26 1.42
C LYS A 176 -1.14 16.06 0.15
N PHE A 177 -1.62 16.62 -0.95
CA PHE A 177 -0.84 16.69 -2.17
C PHE A 177 0.27 17.73 -2.08
N THR A 178 1.45 17.36 -2.58
CA THR A 178 2.46 18.33 -2.97
C THR A 178 2.54 18.38 -4.50
N ILE A 179 3.01 19.49 -5.04
CA ILE A 179 3.19 19.64 -6.50
C ILE A 179 4.13 18.53 -7.02
N GLY A 180 5.20 18.22 -6.30
CA GLY A 180 6.14 17.15 -6.68
C GLY A 180 5.49 15.77 -6.72
N MET A 181 4.63 15.43 -5.75
CA MET A 181 3.87 14.16 -5.75
C MET A 181 2.93 14.07 -6.96
N VAL A 182 2.20 15.15 -7.23
CA VAL A 182 1.28 15.20 -8.38
C VAL A 182 2.05 15.05 -9.69
N GLN A 183 3.14 15.77 -9.87
CA GLN A 183 3.99 15.65 -11.06
C GLN A 183 4.52 14.24 -11.24
N ARG A 184 4.97 13.58 -10.16
CA ARG A 184 5.48 12.21 -10.21
C ARG A 184 4.39 11.19 -10.54
N CYS A 185 3.20 11.31 -9.94
CA CYS A 185 2.05 10.46 -10.27
C CYS A 185 1.60 10.66 -11.74
N LEU A 186 1.58 11.89 -12.22
CA LEU A 186 1.28 12.18 -13.63
C LEU A 186 2.35 11.60 -14.57
N HIS A 187 3.62 11.65 -14.19
CA HIS A 187 4.70 11.03 -14.95
C HIS A 187 4.52 9.51 -15.04
N MET A 188 4.23 8.85 -13.92
CA MET A 188 3.95 7.41 -13.90
C MET A 188 2.76 7.03 -14.77
N ALA A 189 1.73 7.90 -14.87
CA ALA A 189 0.56 7.68 -15.71
C ALA A 189 0.82 7.89 -17.21
N LYS A 190 1.66 8.86 -17.58
CA LYS A 190 1.84 9.31 -18.98
C LYS A 190 2.79 8.44 -19.80
N ILE A 191 3.75 7.75 -19.20
CA ILE A 191 4.80 7.04 -19.95
C ILE A 191 4.25 5.93 -20.85
N LYS A 192 3.02 5.46 -20.62
CA LYS A 192 2.41 4.44 -21.49
C LYS A 192 1.71 4.97 -22.73
N ASN A 193 1.21 6.20 -22.71
CA ASN A 193 0.51 6.74 -23.88
C ASN A 193 1.45 6.96 -25.07
N ASN A 194 2.76 7.13 -24.82
CA ASN A 194 3.74 7.34 -25.90
C ASN A 194 4.26 6.03 -26.54
N LEU A 195 3.96 4.86 -25.97
CA LEU A 195 4.37 3.57 -26.55
C LEU A 195 3.27 2.92 -27.42
N GLU A 196 2.04 3.36 -27.30
CA GLU A 196 0.92 2.86 -28.10
C GLU A 196 0.69 3.70 -29.37
N ASP A 197 1.09 4.99 -29.38
CA ASP A 197 0.97 5.86 -30.56
C ASP A 197 2.06 5.60 -31.63
N ASN A 198 3.01 4.70 -31.36
CA ASN A 198 4.07 4.30 -32.29
C ASN A 198 3.97 2.85 -32.76
N LYS A 199 2.80 2.25 -32.70
CA LYS A 199 2.45 0.98 -33.37
C LYS A 199 1.26 1.18 -34.30
#